data_3a4283cf0b560ecf7bf10263e9115066
#
_entry.id   3a4283cf0b560ecf7bf10263e9115066
#
_cell.length_a   1.000
_cell.length_b   1.000
_cell.length_c   1.000
_cell.angle_alpha   90.00
_cell.angle_beta   90.00
_cell.angle_gamma   90.00
#
_symmetry.space_group_name_H-M   'P 1'
#
loop_
_entity.id
_entity.type
_entity.pdbx_description
1 polymer ?
#
loop_
_entity_poly.entity_id
_entity_poly.type
_entity_poly.pdbx_seq_one_letter_code
_entity_poly.pdbx_strand_id
1 'polypeptide(L)' 'MTTEALADRMAALLAARPLTFYELLRELPDVEYRAVLQAWGALRERRALARDAHGRYLFRA' A
#
# COMPACT_ATOMS: atom_id res chain seq x y z
N MET A 1 -14.29 -2.88 6.60
CA MET A 1 -13.21 -3.41 5.76
C MET A 1 -12.16 -4.07 6.63
N THR A 2 -11.75 -5.28 6.29
CA THR A 2 -10.73 -5.99 7.05
C THR A 2 -9.35 -5.49 6.69
N THR A 3 -8.36 -5.75 7.56
CA THR A 3 -6.97 -5.40 7.27
C THR A 3 -6.49 -6.05 5.97
N GLU A 4 -6.86 -7.32 5.74
CA GLU A 4 -6.48 -8.03 4.52
C GLU A 4 -7.13 -7.41 3.27
N ALA A 5 -8.39 -7.04 3.36
CA ALA A 5 -9.08 -6.41 2.23
C ALA A 5 -8.44 -5.06 1.90
N LEU A 6 -8.08 -4.29 2.92
CA LEU A 6 -7.41 -3.01 2.71
C LEU A 6 -6.00 -3.22 2.13
N ALA A 7 -5.26 -4.22 2.60
CA ALA A 7 -3.96 -4.55 2.05
C ALA A 7 -4.07 -4.94 0.57
N ASP A 8 -5.11 -5.69 0.20
CA ASP A 8 -5.36 -6.04 -1.20
C ASP A 8 -5.62 -4.81 -2.06
N ARG A 9 -6.40 -3.86 -1.53
CA ARG A 9 -6.67 -2.61 -2.23
C ARG A 9 -5.39 -1.80 -2.44
N MET A 10 -4.56 -1.73 -1.40
CA MET A 10 -3.27 -1.02 -1.48
C MET A 10 -2.32 -1.70 -2.46
N ALA A 11 -2.28 -3.03 -2.45
CA ALA A 11 -1.45 -3.79 -3.40
C ALA A 11 -1.87 -3.52 -4.83
N ALA A 12 -3.17 -3.45 -5.10
CA ALA A 12 -3.69 -3.15 -6.44
C ALA A 12 -3.28 -1.75 -6.89
N LEU A 13 -3.32 -0.77 -5.99
CA LEU A 13 -2.89 0.60 -6.31
C LEU A 13 -1.41 0.64 -6.67
N LEU A 14 -0.58 -0.05 -5.89
CA LEU A 14 0.86 -0.07 -6.11
C LEU A 14 1.26 -0.94 -7.31
N ALA A 15 0.44 -1.91 -7.67
CA ALA A 15 0.67 -2.71 -8.88
C ALA A 15 0.37 -1.90 -10.13
N ALA A 16 -0.57 -0.97 -10.04
CA ALA A 16 -0.94 -0.12 -11.17
C ALA A 16 0.15 0.92 -11.49
N ARG A 17 0.77 1.48 -10.45
CA ARG A 17 1.88 2.42 -10.61
C ARG A 17 2.63 2.59 -9.28
N PRO A 18 3.93 2.90 -9.32
CA PRO A 18 4.68 3.19 -8.11
C PRO A 18 4.18 4.48 -7.44
N LEU A 19 4.06 4.44 -6.12
CA LEU A 19 3.58 5.58 -5.32
C LEU A 19 4.44 5.72 -4.07
N THR A 20 4.66 6.96 -3.63
CA THR A 20 5.20 7.18 -2.31
C THR A 20 4.12 6.82 -1.30
N PHE A 21 4.52 6.62 -0.04
CA PHE A 21 3.53 6.34 1.01
C PHE A 21 2.51 7.47 1.12
N TYR A 22 2.97 8.70 1.00
CA TYR A 22 2.10 9.87 1.04
C TYR A 22 1.08 9.87 -0.10
N GLU A 23 1.56 9.57 -1.32
CA GLU A 23 0.67 9.46 -2.49
C GLU A 23 -0.35 8.35 -2.30
N LEU A 24 0.08 7.23 -1.72
CA LEU A 24 -0.82 6.12 -1.43
C LEU A 24 -1.93 6.55 -0.46
N LEU A 25 -1.57 7.31 0.58
CA LEU A 25 -2.56 7.83 1.53
C LEU A 25 -3.61 8.71 0.83
N ARG A 26 -3.19 9.47 -0.15
CA ARG A 26 -4.10 10.35 -0.90
C ARG A 26 -5.09 9.57 -1.74
N GLU A 27 -4.77 8.34 -2.09
CA GLU A 27 -5.69 7.46 -2.83
C GLU A 27 -6.70 6.78 -1.90
N LEU A 28 -6.56 6.96 -0.59
CA LEU A 28 -7.38 6.31 0.42
C LEU A 28 -8.01 7.35 1.38
N PRO A 29 -8.70 8.38 0.84
CA PRO A 29 -9.22 9.45 1.69
C PRO A 29 -10.35 8.98 2.62
N ASP A 30 -10.96 7.84 2.30
CA ASP A 30 -12.07 7.25 3.05
C ASP A 30 -11.59 6.30 4.16
N VAL A 31 -10.28 6.14 4.34
CA VAL A 31 -9.72 5.16 5.27
C VAL A 31 -8.95 5.86 6.38
N GLU A 32 -9.19 5.43 7.63
CA GLU A 32 -8.46 5.90 8.78
C GLU A 32 -6.97 5.61 8.67
N TYR A 33 -6.15 6.55 9.12
CA TYR A 33 -4.69 6.39 9.06
C TYR A 33 -4.22 5.14 9.81
N ARG A 34 -4.80 4.87 10.98
CA ARG A 34 -4.44 3.67 11.76
C ARG A 34 -4.70 2.39 10.99
N ALA A 35 -5.83 2.34 10.28
CA ALA A 35 -6.17 1.17 9.46
C ALA A 35 -5.16 1.01 8.32
N VAL A 36 -4.73 2.11 7.73
CA VAL A 36 -3.70 2.08 6.68
C VAL A 36 -2.39 1.53 7.22
N LEU A 37 -1.97 1.96 8.42
CA LEU A 37 -0.74 1.47 9.02
C LEU A 37 -0.78 -0.03 9.30
N GLN A 38 -1.93 -0.53 9.77
CA GLN A 38 -2.11 -1.97 10.02
C GLN A 38 -2.03 -2.76 8.71
N ALA A 39 -2.73 -2.27 7.68
CA ALA A 39 -2.70 -2.92 6.37
C ALA A 39 -1.32 -2.83 5.73
N TRP A 40 -0.59 -1.74 5.97
CA TRP A 40 0.78 -1.59 5.50
C TRP A 40 1.69 -2.67 6.08
N GLY A 41 1.55 -2.96 7.36
CA GLY A 41 2.29 -4.04 8.01
C GLY A 41 2.00 -5.39 7.35
N ALA A 42 0.72 -5.68 7.09
CA ALA A 42 0.33 -6.92 6.41
C ALA A 42 0.89 -6.97 4.99
N LEU A 43 0.88 -5.85 4.29
CA LEU A 43 1.38 -5.76 2.92
C LEU A 43 2.88 -6.04 2.87
N ARG A 44 3.64 -5.51 3.83
CA ARG A 44 5.09 -5.72 3.90
C ARG A 44 5.44 -7.19 4.09
N GLU A 45 4.61 -7.93 4.79
CA GLU A 45 4.84 -9.36 5.02
C GLU A 45 4.67 -10.19 3.77
N ARG A 46 4.01 -9.67 2.75
CA ARG A 46 3.78 -10.39 1.49
C ARG A 46 5.03 -10.50 0.63
N ARG A 47 6.10 -9.79 0.98
CA ARG A 47 7.40 -9.80 0.32
C ARG A 47 7.41 -9.42 -1.16
N ALA A 48 6.28 -9.00 -1.67
CA ALA A 48 6.17 -8.50 -3.05
C ALA A 48 6.30 -6.98 -3.12
N LEU A 49 6.37 -6.35 -1.95
CA LEU A 49 6.54 -4.90 -1.87
C LEU A 49 7.99 -4.54 -2.12
N ALA A 50 8.22 -3.64 -3.06
CA ALA A 50 9.54 -3.16 -3.41
C ALA A 50 9.55 -1.63 -3.37
N ARG A 51 10.74 -1.05 -3.40
CA ARG A 51 10.93 0.40 -3.40
C ARG A 51 11.88 0.74 -4.53
N ASP A 52 11.52 1.75 -5.32
CA ASP A 52 12.38 2.16 -6.43
C ASP A 52 13.42 3.20 -5.99
N ALA A 53 14.24 3.65 -6.94
CA ALA A 53 15.31 4.62 -6.67
C ALA A 53 14.79 6.01 -6.29
N HIS A 54 13.51 6.28 -6.54
CA HIS A 54 12.89 7.57 -6.25
C HIS A 54 12.08 7.56 -4.95
N GLY A 55 12.19 6.48 -4.17
CA GLY A 55 11.47 6.37 -2.90
C GLY A 55 10.01 5.99 -3.05
N ARG A 56 9.57 5.60 -4.24
CA ARG A 56 8.21 5.12 -4.46
C ARG A 56 8.13 3.64 -4.24
N TYR A 57 7.03 3.21 -3.66
CA TYR A 57 6.77 1.79 -3.45
C TYR A 57 6.02 1.22 -4.64
N LEU A 58 6.28 -0.05 -4.92
CA LEU A 58 5.57 -0.78 -5.97
C LEU A 58 5.33 -2.21 -5.48
N PHE A 59 4.31 -2.85 -6.03
CA PHE A 59 3.96 -4.20 -5.63
C PHE A 59 4.13 -5.12 -6.84
N ARG A 60 4.99 -6.11 -6.70
CA ARG A 60 5.24 -7.11 -7.73
C ARG A 60 4.46 -8.37 -7.37
N ALA A 61 3.45 -8.65 -8.15
CA ALA A 61 2.65 -9.85 -7.94
C ALA A 61 3.39 -11.09 -8.44
#